data_a549db131e0ac8e9f5fe68958f9e943b
#
_entry.id   a549db131e0ac8e9f5fe68958f9e943b
#
_cell.length_a   1.000
_cell.length_b   1.000
_cell.length_c   1.000
_cell.angle_alpha   90.00
_cell.angle_beta   90.00
_cell.angle_gamma   90.00
#
_symmetry.space_group_name_H-M   'P 1'
#
loop_
_entity.id
_entity.type
_entity.pdbx_description
1 polymer ?
#
loop_
_entity_poly.entity_id
_entity_poly.type
_entity_poly.pdbx_seq_one_letter_code
_entity_poly.pdbx_strand_id
1 'polypeptide(L)'
;MTMRSVLTLFFLLTTLGRATDPSPEVARLAAEVRGKGWIVFPARSEQGDWDLFLMRPDGSQRRALTRTPEWNEAAPQFSRDSTRLLYRRLKRGEAISGNRYGEQGALVAANSDGTDARVLGSEGELPWASWSPNGREFATLSLKGVSFVDAETGKVLRTLPRQGFFQQLTWSPDGQWLIGVANAFGTGWSIARMDAAKGEVSAVNTVDCCTPDWFPDSRQVIFSWRPPGQKTNRGSGWTQLWRADAAGKSRSLVYGEDGRHVYGGHVSPDGRYVLFTGSVEEDGDPRHAGAPMGLMRLIDGPIIGGESTEMRALHPGAKSGPVLALPAGWEPCWTFSESPACATATTINPKR
;
A
#
# COMPACT_ATOMS: atom_id res chain seq x y z
N MET A 1 -68.55 17.66 16.95
CA MET A 1 -67.35 17.78 17.76
C MET A 1 -66.18 17.22 16.92
N THR A 2 -65.54 18.06 16.17
CA THR A 2 -64.54 17.70 15.17
C THR A 2 -63.15 17.99 15.71
N MET A 3 -62.38 16.93 15.95
CA MET A 3 -61.00 16.98 16.42
C MET A 3 -60.06 17.27 15.23
N ARG A 4 -59.43 18.43 15.24
CA ARG A 4 -58.37 18.81 14.30
C ARG A 4 -57.03 18.27 14.80
N SER A 5 -56.44 17.31 14.09
CA SER A 5 -55.06 16.85 14.30
C SER A 5 -54.09 17.88 13.72
N VAL A 6 -53.22 18.41 14.58
CA VAL A 6 -52.12 19.27 14.19
C VAL A 6 -50.91 18.37 13.92
N LEU A 7 -50.50 18.31 12.66
CA LEU A 7 -49.29 17.61 12.24
C LEU A 7 -48.08 18.54 12.41
N THR A 8 -47.25 18.28 13.45
CA THR A 8 -46.03 19.04 13.68
C THR A 8 -44.92 18.43 12.81
N LEU A 9 -44.51 19.14 11.80
CA LEU A 9 -43.42 18.77 10.90
C LEU A 9 -42.10 19.13 11.58
N PHE A 10 -41.35 18.10 12.07
CA PHE A 10 -39.97 18.28 12.55
C PHE A 10 -39.03 18.36 11.33
N PHE A 11 -38.52 19.54 11.06
CA PHE A 11 -37.39 19.73 10.17
C PHE A 11 -36.11 19.25 10.90
N LEU A 12 -35.59 18.08 10.56
CA LEU A 12 -34.22 17.70 10.90
C LEU A 12 -33.27 18.56 10.05
N LEU A 13 -32.72 19.61 10.65
CA LEU A 13 -31.54 20.27 10.09
C LEU A 13 -30.34 19.31 10.23
N THR A 14 -30.04 18.58 9.18
CA THR A 14 -28.72 17.93 9.04
C THR A 14 -27.70 19.04 8.83
N THR A 15 -26.95 19.37 9.88
CA THR A 15 -25.73 20.17 9.76
C THR A 15 -24.73 19.36 8.93
N LEU A 16 -24.65 19.66 7.64
CA LEU A 16 -23.51 19.29 6.82
C LEU A 16 -22.27 19.90 7.50
N GLY A 17 -21.49 19.06 8.20
CA GLY A 17 -20.21 19.45 8.74
C GLY A 17 -19.39 20.01 7.59
N ARG A 18 -19.08 21.32 7.64
CA ARG A 18 -18.12 21.94 6.74
C ARG A 18 -16.81 21.18 6.93
N ALA A 19 -16.32 20.54 5.86
CA ALA A 19 -14.95 20.09 5.84
C ALA A 19 -14.08 21.31 6.19
N THR A 20 -13.32 21.21 7.27
CA THR A 20 -12.39 22.27 7.66
C THR A 20 -11.36 22.39 6.55
N ASP A 21 -11.07 23.59 6.08
CA ASP A 21 -10.04 23.84 5.09
C ASP A 21 -8.72 23.21 5.58
N PRO A 22 -7.96 22.57 4.68
CA PRO A 22 -6.70 21.95 5.07
C PRO A 22 -5.75 23.00 5.64
N SER A 23 -4.94 22.62 6.64
CA SER A 23 -3.95 23.54 7.18
C SER A 23 -3.03 24.06 6.07
N PRO A 24 -2.43 25.27 6.21
CA PRO A 24 -1.51 25.82 5.21
C PRO A 24 -0.35 24.88 4.87
N GLU A 25 0.06 24.04 5.81
CA GLU A 25 1.13 23.05 5.62
C GLU A 25 0.68 21.87 4.77
N VAL A 26 -0.52 21.37 5.00
CA VAL A 26 -1.13 20.33 4.17
C VAL A 26 -1.39 20.85 2.77
N ALA A 27 -1.89 22.07 2.61
CA ALA A 27 -2.09 22.69 1.30
C ALA A 27 -0.76 22.85 0.52
N ARG A 28 0.33 23.23 1.20
CA ARG A 28 1.68 23.29 0.59
C ARG A 28 2.16 21.91 0.17
N LEU A 29 1.97 20.87 1.01
CA LEU A 29 2.33 19.51 0.67
C LEU A 29 1.55 19.03 -0.56
N ALA A 30 0.23 19.25 -0.62
CA ALA A 30 -0.60 18.91 -1.76
C ALA A 30 -0.11 19.58 -3.06
N ALA A 31 0.21 20.89 -3.00
CA ALA A 31 0.74 21.63 -4.15
C ALA A 31 2.11 21.07 -4.61
N GLU A 32 2.97 20.69 -3.68
CA GLU A 32 4.31 20.15 -3.95
C GLU A 32 4.25 18.80 -4.66
N VAL A 33 3.31 17.94 -4.29
CA VAL A 33 3.24 16.57 -4.84
C VAL A 33 2.36 16.44 -6.08
N ARG A 34 1.51 17.44 -6.37
CA ARG A 34 0.51 17.40 -7.47
C ARG A 34 1.06 16.92 -8.81
N GLY A 35 2.24 17.41 -9.22
CA GLY A 35 2.90 17.07 -10.48
C GLY A 35 3.84 15.88 -10.42
N LYS A 36 3.85 15.11 -9.33
CA LYS A 36 4.80 14.00 -9.13
C LYS A 36 4.20 12.65 -9.54
N GLY A 37 3.77 12.56 -10.79
CA GLY A 37 3.29 11.31 -11.40
C GLY A 37 1.91 10.86 -10.91
N TRP A 38 1.76 9.55 -10.69
CA TRP A 38 0.48 8.91 -10.44
C TRP A 38 0.54 7.85 -9.34
N ILE A 39 -0.56 7.71 -8.61
CA ILE A 39 -0.78 6.63 -7.66
C ILE A 39 -1.85 5.70 -8.25
N VAL A 40 -1.57 4.40 -8.29
CA VAL A 40 -2.54 3.34 -8.55
C VAL A 40 -2.93 2.68 -7.23
N PHE A 41 -4.21 2.39 -7.03
CA PHE A 41 -4.70 1.76 -5.81
C PHE A 41 -6.06 1.09 -6.04
N PRO A 42 -6.38 -0.01 -5.36
CA PRO A 42 -7.72 -0.59 -5.36
C PRO A 42 -8.64 0.18 -4.41
N ALA A 43 -9.86 0.38 -4.83
CA ALA A 43 -10.93 0.96 -4.03
C ALA A 43 -12.30 0.45 -4.49
N ARG A 44 -13.32 0.62 -3.64
CA ARG A 44 -14.69 0.29 -4.03
C ARG A 44 -15.17 1.20 -5.15
N SER A 45 -15.76 0.57 -6.17
CA SER A 45 -16.46 1.24 -7.26
C SER A 45 -17.88 1.64 -6.81
N GLU A 46 -18.57 2.41 -7.64
CA GLU A 46 -19.99 2.72 -7.43
C GLU A 46 -20.89 1.47 -7.50
N GLN A 47 -20.42 0.41 -8.14
CA GLN A 47 -21.14 -0.87 -8.26
C GLN A 47 -20.84 -1.83 -7.09
N GLY A 48 -19.96 -1.41 -6.16
CA GLY A 48 -19.63 -2.13 -4.93
C GLY A 48 -18.56 -3.22 -5.07
N ASP A 49 -18.03 -3.46 -6.26
CA ASP A 49 -16.83 -4.23 -6.52
C ASP A 49 -15.56 -3.42 -6.21
N TRP A 50 -14.41 -4.04 -6.35
CA TRP A 50 -13.12 -3.40 -6.18
C TRP A 50 -12.44 -3.22 -7.53
N ASP A 51 -12.36 -1.96 -7.98
CA ASP A 51 -11.62 -1.56 -9.18
C ASP A 51 -10.27 -0.95 -8.82
N LEU A 52 -9.35 -0.96 -9.78
CA LEU A 52 -8.15 -0.14 -9.70
C LEU A 52 -8.47 1.31 -10.13
N PHE A 53 -7.94 2.24 -9.36
CA PHE A 53 -8.05 3.67 -9.63
C PHE A 53 -6.67 4.29 -9.81
N LEU A 54 -6.61 5.33 -10.60
CA LEU A 54 -5.48 6.25 -10.70
C LEU A 54 -5.87 7.60 -10.11
N MET A 55 -4.92 8.26 -9.45
CA MET A 55 -5.06 9.66 -9.04
C MET A 55 -3.69 10.35 -9.01
N ARG A 56 -3.70 11.68 -9.03
CA ARG A 56 -2.50 12.45 -8.69
C ARG A 56 -2.17 12.32 -7.21
N PRO A 57 -0.91 12.51 -6.79
CA PRO A 57 -0.53 12.37 -5.39
C PRO A 57 -1.18 13.39 -4.43
N ASP A 58 -1.77 14.46 -4.95
CA ASP A 58 -2.60 15.39 -4.18
C ASP A 58 -4.07 14.96 -4.05
N GLY A 59 -4.41 13.76 -4.55
CA GLY A 59 -5.78 13.23 -4.56
C GLY A 59 -6.63 13.70 -5.74
N SER A 60 -6.15 14.62 -6.56
CA SER A 60 -6.88 15.13 -7.72
C SER A 60 -6.85 14.14 -8.91
N GLN A 61 -7.68 14.40 -9.90
CA GLN A 61 -7.78 13.61 -11.14
C GLN A 61 -8.02 12.10 -10.90
N ARG A 62 -8.71 11.74 -9.82
CA ARG A 62 -9.08 10.35 -9.53
C ARG A 62 -9.97 9.82 -10.64
N ARG A 63 -9.60 8.65 -11.19
CA ARG A 63 -10.37 7.95 -12.22
C ARG A 63 -10.21 6.45 -12.11
N ALA A 64 -11.22 5.69 -12.51
CA ALA A 64 -11.12 4.24 -12.61
C ALA A 64 -10.15 3.87 -13.74
N LEU A 65 -9.23 2.97 -13.44
CA LEU A 65 -8.32 2.33 -14.39
C LEU A 65 -8.95 1.06 -14.96
N THR A 66 -9.59 0.27 -14.10
CA THR A 66 -10.39 -0.88 -14.49
C THR A 66 -11.88 -0.60 -14.29
N ARG A 67 -12.72 -1.34 -14.97
CA ARG A 67 -14.19 -1.33 -14.85
C ARG A 67 -14.68 -2.72 -15.22
N THR A 68 -14.47 -3.65 -14.31
CA THR A 68 -14.71 -5.07 -14.54
C THR A 68 -15.67 -5.62 -13.51
N PRO A 69 -17.00 -5.42 -13.71
CA PRO A 69 -18.02 -5.68 -12.69
C PRO A 69 -18.09 -7.14 -12.21
N GLU A 70 -17.48 -8.08 -12.93
CA GLU A 70 -17.39 -9.49 -12.53
C GLU A 70 -16.18 -9.79 -11.65
N TRP A 71 -15.31 -8.79 -11.42
CA TRP A 71 -14.03 -9.00 -10.74
C TRP A 71 -13.82 -7.99 -9.60
N ASN A 72 -12.96 -8.38 -8.69
CA ASN A 72 -12.34 -7.50 -7.71
C ASN A 72 -10.83 -7.45 -7.99
N GLU A 73 -10.25 -6.27 -8.12
CA GLU A 73 -8.82 -6.09 -8.31
C GLU A 73 -8.13 -5.65 -7.03
N ALA A 74 -6.88 -6.11 -6.86
CA ALA A 74 -6.06 -5.83 -5.68
C ALA A 74 -4.56 -5.84 -6.00
N ALA A 75 -3.74 -5.36 -5.07
CA ALA A 75 -2.28 -5.39 -5.09
C ALA A 75 -1.66 -4.87 -6.40
N PRO A 76 -2.02 -3.68 -6.88
CA PRO A 76 -1.43 -3.13 -8.08
C PRO A 76 0.04 -2.75 -7.86
N GLN A 77 0.88 -3.01 -8.85
CA GLN A 77 2.29 -2.63 -8.81
C GLN A 77 2.78 -2.21 -10.19
N PHE A 78 3.25 -0.98 -10.32
CA PHE A 78 3.92 -0.53 -11.54
C PHE A 78 5.29 -1.19 -11.71
N SER A 79 5.66 -1.48 -12.96
CA SER A 79 7.07 -1.69 -13.30
C SER A 79 7.85 -0.41 -13.06
N ARG A 80 9.16 -0.51 -12.87
CA ARG A 80 10.01 0.64 -12.55
C ARG A 80 10.00 1.73 -13.63
N ASP A 81 9.89 1.34 -14.89
CA ASP A 81 9.74 2.26 -16.02
C ASP A 81 8.31 2.78 -16.18
N SER A 82 7.38 2.30 -15.34
CA SER A 82 5.97 2.67 -15.31
C SER A 82 5.19 2.38 -16.61
N THR A 83 5.71 1.50 -17.44
CA THR A 83 5.04 1.13 -18.69
C THR A 83 4.06 -0.03 -18.50
N ARG A 84 4.24 -0.82 -17.44
CA ARG A 84 3.47 -2.03 -17.15
C ARG A 84 2.93 -2.02 -15.73
N LEU A 85 1.90 -2.84 -15.52
CA LEU A 85 1.21 -3.04 -14.24
C LEU A 85 1.06 -4.54 -13.98
N LEU A 86 1.33 -4.97 -12.74
CA LEU A 86 0.85 -6.24 -12.18
C LEU A 86 -0.27 -5.95 -11.20
N TYR A 87 -1.27 -6.83 -11.13
CA TYR A 87 -2.32 -6.78 -10.12
C TYR A 87 -2.98 -8.14 -9.94
N ARG A 88 -3.72 -8.34 -8.86
CA ARG A 88 -4.52 -9.53 -8.59
C ARG A 88 -5.96 -9.31 -9.04
N ARG A 89 -6.58 -10.37 -9.59
CA ARG A 89 -7.98 -10.35 -10.00
C ARG A 89 -8.71 -11.54 -9.40
N LEU A 90 -9.71 -11.26 -8.56
CA LEU A 90 -10.57 -12.24 -7.89
C LEU A 90 -11.97 -12.13 -8.46
N LYS A 91 -12.76 -13.21 -8.39
CA LYS A 91 -14.18 -13.16 -8.77
C LYS A 91 -14.95 -12.22 -7.84
N ARG A 92 -15.90 -11.50 -8.39
CA ARG A 92 -16.83 -10.71 -7.60
C ARG A 92 -17.52 -11.57 -6.55
N GLY A 93 -17.66 -11.04 -5.32
CA GLY A 93 -18.20 -11.78 -4.18
C GLY A 93 -17.14 -12.49 -3.34
N GLU A 94 -15.93 -12.67 -3.85
CA GLU A 94 -14.78 -13.09 -3.04
C GLU A 94 -14.23 -11.87 -2.30
N ALA A 95 -14.14 -11.97 -0.98
CA ALA A 95 -13.59 -10.90 -0.17
C ALA A 95 -12.08 -10.79 -0.37
N ILE A 96 -11.59 -9.58 -0.62
CA ILE A 96 -10.16 -9.30 -0.52
C ILE A 96 -9.79 -9.34 0.95
N SER A 97 -9.02 -10.36 1.35
CA SER A 97 -8.53 -10.49 2.72
C SER A 97 -7.31 -9.60 2.93
N GLY A 98 -7.32 -8.80 4.01
CA GLY A 98 -6.22 -7.90 4.34
C GLY A 98 -4.85 -8.57 4.43
N ASN A 99 -4.79 -9.84 4.87
CA ASN A 99 -3.53 -10.59 4.98
C ASN A 99 -3.20 -11.44 3.75
N ARG A 100 -4.09 -11.52 2.77
CA ARG A 100 -3.96 -12.42 1.63
C ARG A 100 -4.15 -11.75 0.27
N TYR A 101 -4.27 -10.43 0.23
CA TYR A 101 -4.54 -9.66 -0.99
C TYR A 101 -3.53 -9.92 -2.13
N GLY A 102 -2.29 -10.27 -1.81
CA GLY A 102 -1.23 -10.54 -2.78
C GLY A 102 -1.19 -12.00 -3.28
N GLU A 103 -2.02 -12.90 -2.74
CA GLU A 103 -2.03 -14.32 -3.11
C GLU A 103 -3.38 -14.81 -3.63
N GLN A 104 -4.46 -14.10 -3.36
CA GLN A 104 -5.80 -14.49 -3.82
C GLN A 104 -5.98 -14.18 -5.32
N GLY A 105 -6.85 -14.94 -5.96
CA GLY A 105 -7.19 -14.77 -7.37
C GLY A 105 -6.02 -15.04 -8.34
N ALA A 106 -6.15 -14.59 -9.57
CA ALA A 106 -5.14 -14.73 -10.61
C ALA A 106 -4.25 -13.47 -10.71
N LEU A 107 -2.97 -13.67 -11.00
CA LEU A 107 -2.07 -12.56 -11.34
C LEU A 107 -2.36 -12.07 -12.76
N VAL A 108 -2.45 -10.77 -12.95
CA VAL A 108 -2.66 -10.12 -14.25
C VAL A 108 -1.50 -9.18 -14.54
N ALA A 109 -0.98 -9.24 -15.77
CA ALA A 109 -0.08 -8.24 -16.31
C ALA A 109 -0.82 -7.41 -17.36
N ALA A 110 -0.61 -6.09 -17.33
CA ALA A 110 -1.22 -5.15 -18.26
C ALA A 110 -0.26 -4.01 -18.60
N ASN A 111 -0.60 -3.20 -19.59
CA ASN A 111 -0.02 -1.87 -19.73
C ASN A 111 -0.43 -0.98 -18.54
N SER A 112 0.33 0.06 -18.26
CA SER A 112 0.05 0.96 -17.12
C SER A 112 -1.25 1.74 -17.25
N ASP A 113 -1.88 1.77 -18.44
CA ASP A 113 -3.21 2.32 -18.68
C ASP A 113 -4.35 1.29 -18.56
N GLY A 114 -4.03 0.06 -18.15
CA GLY A 114 -4.99 -1.04 -18.02
C GLY A 114 -5.28 -1.81 -19.30
N THR A 115 -4.73 -1.38 -20.44
CA THR A 115 -4.90 -2.11 -21.72
C THR A 115 -4.02 -3.35 -21.78
N ASP A 116 -4.31 -4.23 -22.73
CA ASP A 116 -3.56 -5.48 -22.96
C ASP A 116 -3.42 -6.35 -21.70
N ALA A 117 -4.49 -6.42 -20.91
CA ALA A 117 -4.52 -7.19 -19.68
C ALA A 117 -4.54 -8.69 -19.98
N ARG A 118 -3.56 -9.42 -19.46
CA ARG A 118 -3.44 -10.87 -19.61
C ARG A 118 -3.26 -11.57 -18.27
N VAL A 119 -3.94 -12.67 -18.07
CA VAL A 119 -3.77 -13.50 -16.89
C VAL A 119 -2.48 -14.31 -17.00
N LEU A 120 -1.70 -14.29 -15.94
CA LEU A 120 -0.48 -15.08 -15.77
C LEU A 120 -0.75 -16.20 -14.75
N GLY A 121 -0.60 -17.44 -15.16
CA GLY A 121 -0.84 -18.60 -14.30
C GLY A 121 -2.31 -18.82 -13.94
N SER A 122 -2.56 -19.76 -13.05
CA SER A 122 -3.88 -20.12 -12.53
C SER A 122 -4.21 -19.27 -11.27
N GLU A 123 -5.46 -19.41 -10.81
CA GLU A 123 -5.88 -18.81 -9.55
C GLU A 123 -5.03 -19.31 -8.37
N GLY A 124 -4.58 -18.39 -7.52
CA GLY A 124 -3.68 -18.68 -6.39
C GLY A 124 -2.24 -18.98 -6.78
N GLU A 125 -1.91 -19.07 -8.07
CA GLU A 125 -0.53 -19.13 -8.53
C GLU A 125 0.14 -17.77 -8.51
N LEU A 126 1.48 -17.78 -8.47
CA LEU A 126 2.33 -16.57 -8.48
C LEU A 126 1.99 -15.58 -7.35
N PRO A 127 1.85 -16.01 -6.09
CA PRO A 127 1.52 -15.11 -4.99
C PRO A 127 2.66 -14.13 -4.71
N TRP A 128 2.29 -12.91 -4.27
CA TRP A 128 3.22 -11.85 -3.88
C TRP A 128 4.24 -11.51 -4.97
N ALA A 129 3.76 -11.39 -6.20
CA ALA A 129 4.61 -11.03 -7.32
C ALA A 129 5.16 -9.61 -7.16
N SER A 130 6.46 -9.45 -7.46
CA SER A 130 7.17 -8.17 -7.40
C SER A 130 8.08 -8.00 -8.60
N TRP A 131 7.96 -6.86 -9.29
CA TRP A 131 8.81 -6.53 -10.43
C TRP A 131 10.29 -6.47 -10.08
N SER A 132 11.11 -7.10 -10.90
CA SER A 132 12.54 -6.80 -10.89
C SER A 132 12.80 -5.37 -11.39
N PRO A 133 13.89 -4.72 -10.96
CA PRO A 133 14.18 -3.34 -11.38
C PRO A 133 14.35 -3.15 -12.88
N ASN A 134 14.72 -4.20 -13.62
CA ASN A 134 14.88 -4.15 -15.07
C ASN A 134 13.57 -4.42 -15.84
N GLY A 135 12.47 -4.76 -15.15
CA GLY A 135 11.15 -5.02 -15.72
C GLY A 135 11.06 -6.28 -16.59
N ARG A 136 12.11 -7.12 -16.66
CA ARG A 136 12.12 -8.32 -17.50
C ARG A 136 11.59 -9.57 -16.81
N GLU A 137 11.66 -9.59 -15.50
CA GLU A 137 11.16 -10.67 -14.66
C GLU A 137 10.43 -10.13 -13.44
N PHE A 138 9.72 -10.98 -12.74
CA PHE A 138 9.21 -10.71 -11.41
C PHE A 138 9.51 -11.89 -10.49
N ALA A 139 9.70 -11.61 -9.20
CA ALA A 139 9.83 -12.63 -8.18
C ALA A 139 8.47 -12.94 -7.57
N THR A 140 8.23 -14.20 -7.16
CA THR A 140 6.98 -14.65 -6.55
C THR A 140 7.24 -15.75 -5.52
N LEU A 141 6.36 -15.86 -4.52
CA LEU A 141 6.41 -16.91 -3.51
C LEU A 141 5.62 -18.15 -3.99
N SER A 142 6.28 -19.03 -4.71
CA SER A 142 5.68 -20.30 -5.13
C SER A 142 5.74 -21.37 -4.03
N LEU A 143 5.00 -22.45 -4.18
CA LEU A 143 5.11 -23.61 -3.28
C LEU A 143 6.50 -24.23 -3.27
N LYS A 144 7.26 -24.09 -4.36
CA LYS A 144 8.63 -24.62 -4.51
C LYS A 144 9.69 -23.71 -3.92
N GLY A 145 9.39 -22.42 -3.71
CA GLY A 145 10.37 -21.45 -3.22
C GLY A 145 10.06 -20.03 -3.70
N VAL A 146 11.07 -19.18 -3.72
CA VAL A 146 11.05 -17.89 -4.40
C VAL A 146 11.37 -18.12 -5.87
N SER A 147 10.38 -18.04 -6.72
CA SER A 147 10.51 -18.27 -8.16
C SER A 147 10.67 -16.94 -8.89
N PHE A 148 11.55 -16.92 -9.88
CA PHE A 148 11.76 -15.80 -10.78
C PHE A 148 11.15 -16.15 -12.12
N VAL A 149 10.25 -15.31 -12.58
CA VAL A 149 9.35 -15.59 -13.71
C VAL A 149 9.59 -14.55 -14.78
N ASP A 150 9.80 -14.99 -16.00
CA ASP A 150 9.89 -14.11 -17.17
C ASP A 150 8.58 -13.37 -17.38
N ALA A 151 8.65 -12.07 -17.44
CA ALA A 151 7.48 -11.21 -17.46
C ALA A 151 6.72 -11.22 -18.80
N GLU A 152 7.37 -11.65 -19.87
CA GLU A 152 6.79 -11.77 -21.21
C GLU A 152 6.06 -13.11 -21.37
N THR A 153 6.76 -14.19 -21.03
CA THR A 153 6.28 -15.56 -21.32
C THR A 153 5.58 -16.22 -20.14
N GLY A 154 5.71 -15.69 -18.92
CA GLY A 154 5.22 -16.33 -17.70
C GLY A 154 6.00 -17.59 -17.29
N LYS A 155 7.13 -17.89 -17.94
CA LYS A 155 7.95 -19.06 -17.63
C LYS A 155 8.82 -18.84 -16.41
N VAL A 156 8.89 -19.86 -15.54
CA VAL A 156 9.83 -19.85 -14.41
C VAL A 156 11.25 -19.98 -14.95
N LEU A 157 12.09 -19.00 -14.67
CA LEU A 157 13.50 -18.94 -15.07
C LEU A 157 14.40 -19.71 -14.09
N ARG A 158 14.13 -19.50 -12.79
CA ARG A 158 14.86 -20.14 -11.68
C ARG A 158 14.04 -20.08 -10.40
N THR A 159 14.41 -20.89 -9.41
CA THR A 159 13.77 -20.92 -8.09
C THR A 159 14.84 -21.05 -7.02
N LEU A 160 14.76 -20.23 -5.99
CA LEU A 160 15.58 -20.31 -4.77
C LEU A 160 14.75 -20.91 -3.63
N PRO A 161 15.37 -21.54 -2.63
CA PRO A 161 14.68 -22.02 -1.44
C PRO A 161 13.88 -20.89 -0.76
N ARG A 162 12.68 -21.19 -0.28
CA ARG A 162 11.75 -20.18 0.31
C ARG A 162 12.28 -19.55 1.60
N GLN A 163 13.11 -20.25 2.37
CA GLN A 163 13.75 -19.76 3.59
C GLN A 163 12.79 -19.10 4.60
N GLY A 164 11.55 -19.59 4.68
CA GLY A 164 10.53 -19.07 5.59
C GLY A 164 9.75 -17.86 5.10
N PHE A 165 10.03 -17.31 3.93
CA PHE A 165 9.21 -16.23 3.35
C PHE A 165 7.78 -16.71 3.10
N PHE A 166 6.78 -15.88 3.40
CA PHE A 166 5.39 -16.25 3.20
C PHE A 166 4.50 -15.13 2.66
N GLN A 167 4.92 -13.84 2.67
CA GLN A 167 4.15 -12.76 2.05
C GLN A 167 4.97 -11.49 1.79
N GLN A 168 4.39 -10.57 1.02
CA GLN A 168 4.82 -9.19 0.79
C GLN A 168 6.25 -9.06 0.27
N LEU A 169 6.55 -9.85 -0.76
CA LEU A 169 7.86 -9.84 -1.40
C LEU A 169 8.04 -8.56 -2.23
N THR A 170 9.22 -7.93 -2.11
CA THR A 170 9.58 -6.77 -2.94
C THR A 170 11.07 -6.75 -3.27
N TRP A 171 11.43 -6.26 -4.47
CA TRP A 171 12.79 -6.14 -4.96
C TRP A 171 13.45 -4.85 -4.50
N SER A 172 14.75 -4.93 -4.15
CA SER A 172 15.56 -3.73 -4.01
C SER A 172 15.77 -3.03 -5.37
N PRO A 173 15.83 -1.70 -5.38
CA PRO A 173 16.06 -0.93 -6.60
C PRO A 173 17.33 -1.30 -7.39
N ASP A 174 18.38 -1.77 -6.73
CA ASP A 174 19.62 -2.24 -7.35
C ASP A 174 19.56 -3.69 -7.86
N GLY A 175 18.47 -4.40 -7.58
CA GLY A 175 18.25 -5.78 -8.01
C GLY A 175 19.05 -6.84 -7.24
N GLN A 176 19.77 -6.47 -6.19
CA GLN A 176 20.60 -7.42 -5.45
C GLN A 176 19.82 -8.20 -4.40
N TRP A 177 18.73 -7.62 -3.89
CA TRP A 177 17.99 -8.14 -2.75
C TRP A 177 16.51 -8.25 -2.99
N LEU A 178 15.90 -9.23 -2.34
CA LEU A 178 14.47 -9.30 -2.07
C LEU A 178 14.25 -9.04 -0.59
N ILE A 179 13.17 -8.36 -0.24
CA ILE A 179 12.68 -8.21 1.13
C ILE A 179 11.25 -8.72 1.21
N GLY A 180 10.86 -9.26 2.36
CA GLY A 180 9.52 -9.75 2.56
C GLY A 180 9.27 -10.16 3.99
N VAL A 181 8.06 -10.62 4.28
CA VAL A 181 7.70 -11.18 5.58
C VAL A 181 8.06 -12.65 5.61
N ALA A 182 8.78 -13.04 6.67
CA ALA A 182 9.28 -14.40 6.83
C ALA A 182 9.16 -14.87 8.28
N ASN A 183 8.99 -16.18 8.46
CA ASN A 183 9.16 -16.87 9.74
C ASN A 183 10.45 -17.70 9.73
N ALA A 184 11.56 -17.07 9.33
CA ALA A 184 12.86 -17.71 9.16
C ALA A 184 13.66 -17.79 10.46
N PHE A 185 13.31 -17.01 11.49
CA PHE A 185 14.12 -16.81 12.70
C PHE A 185 13.44 -17.33 13.97
N GLY A 186 12.32 -18.06 13.85
CA GLY A 186 11.56 -18.58 15.00
C GLY A 186 10.84 -17.51 15.83
N THR A 187 10.73 -16.29 15.33
CA THR A 187 10.14 -15.12 16.03
C THR A 187 8.81 -14.69 15.44
N GLY A 188 8.19 -15.51 14.59
CA GLY A 188 6.95 -15.18 13.90
C GLY A 188 7.17 -14.19 12.75
N TRP A 189 6.29 -13.24 12.61
CA TRP A 189 6.31 -12.24 11.55
C TRP A 189 7.52 -11.32 11.66
N SER A 190 8.49 -11.55 10.77
CA SER A 190 9.76 -10.83 10.73
C SER A 190 9.97 -10.26 9.33
N ILE A 191 10.67 -9.14 9.23
CA ILE A 191 11.18 -8.64 7.96
C ILE A 191 12.54 -9.30 7.70
N ALA A 192 12.61 -10.04 6.63
CA ALA A 192 13.82 -10.69 6.15
C ALA A 192 14.23 -10.14 4.79
N ARG A 193 15.54 -10.08 4.52
CA ARG A 193 16.06 -9.88 3.17
C ARG A 193 16.74 -11.16 2.68
N MET A 194 16.68 -11.38 1.38
CA MET A 194 17.30 -12.50 0.67
C MET A 194 18.21 -11.97 -0.42
N ASP A 195 19.42 -12.48 -0.51
CA ASP A 195 20.28 -12.30 -1.69
C ASP A 195 19.59 -12.91 -2.91
N ALA A 196 19.28 -12.09 -3.92
CA ALA A 196 18.50 -12.52 -5.08
C ALA A 196 19.24 -13.52 -5.99
N ALA A 197 20.56 -13.62 -5.89
CA ALA A 197 21.37 -14.57 -6.64
C ALA A 197 21.63 -15.87 -5.87
N LYS A 198 21.90 -15.77 -4.56
CA LYS A 198 22.36 -16.89 -3.73
C LYS A 198 21.26 -17.51 -2.88
N GLY A 199 20.20 -16.76 -2.55
CA GLY A 199 19.14 -17.21 -1.64
C GLY A 199 19.53 -17.15 -0.15
N GLU A 200 20.65 -16.53 0.19
CA GLU A 200 21.07 -16.31 1.58
C GLU A 200 20.12 -15.31 2.26
N VAL A 201 19.69 -15.64 3.48
CA VAL A 201 18.67 -14.85 4.20
C VAL A 201 19.24 -14.26 5.48
N SER A 202 18.89 -13.01 5.76
CA SER A 202 19.21 -12.32 7.02
C SER A 202 18.04 -11.51 7.52
N ALA A 203 17.95 -11.34 8.85
CA ALA A 203 16.90 -10.53 9.47
C ALA A 203 17.19 -9.04 9.28
N VAL A 204 16.12 -8.27 8.99
CA VAL A 204 16.11 -6.81 9.06
C VAL A 204 15.46 -6.37 10.36
N ASN A 205 14.28 -6.90 10.67
CA ASN A 205 13.60 -6.72 11.95
C ASN A 205 12.82 -7.99 12.31
N THR A 206 12.66 -8.25 13.59
CA THR A 206 11.97 -9.44 14.07
C THR A 206 10.77 -9.06 14.93
N VAL A 207 9.82 -9.97 15.05
CA VAL A 207 8.61 -9.87 15.87
C VAL A 207 7.62 -8.80 15.38
N ASP A 208 6.44 -9.26 14.98
CA ASP A 208 5.25 -8.44 14.69
C ASP A 208 5.46 -7.29 13.67
N CYS A 209 6.15 -7.59 12.58
CA CYS A 209 6.41 -6.67 11.48
C CYS A 209 5.90 -7.20 10.13
N CYS A 210 5.47 -6.26 9.27
CA CYS A 210 4.92 -6.57 7.94
C CYS A 210 5.11 -5.40 6.96
N THR A 211 4.61 -5.56 5.74
CA THR A 211 4.55 -4.56 4.68
C THR A 211 5.87 -3.82 4.43
N PRO A 212 6.97 -4.55 4.16
CA PRO A 212 8.24 -3.90 3.88
C PRO A 212 8.28 -3.29 2.48
N ASP A 213 8.95 -2.15 2.36
CA ASP A 213 9.30 -1.53 1.08
C ASP A 213 10.72 -0.96 1.13
N TRP A 214 11.31 -0.70 -0.03
CA TRP A 214 12.66 -0.18 -0.17
C TRP A 214 12.69 1.33 -0.34
N PHE A 215 13.70 1.95 0.28
CA PHE A 215 14.14 3.26 -0.17
C PHE A 215 14.87 3.16 -1.51
N PRO A 216 14.86 4.24 -2.33
CA PRO A 216 15.50 4.23 -3.65
C PRO A 216 17.01 3.96 -3.62
N ASP A 217 17.65 4.14 -2.48
CA ASP A 217 19.08 3.92 -2.26
C ASP A 217 19.47 2.46 -2.10
N SER A 218 18.52 1.52 -2.01
CA SER A 218 18.70 0.09 -1.73
C SER A 218 19.42 -0.20 -0.40
N ARG A 219 19.57 0.80 0.48
CA ARG A 219 20.26 0.67 1.76
C ARG A 219 19.33 0.72 2.95
N GLN A 220 18.19 1.36 2.78
CA GLN A 220 17.17 1.50 3.80
C GLN A 220 15.87 0.85 3.37
N VAL A 221 15.09 0.44 4.35
CA VAL A 221 13.75 -0.12 4.19
C VAL A 221 12.78 0.57 5.13
N ILE A 222 11.53 0.65 4.71
CA ILE A 222 10.39 1.04 5.54
C ILE A 222 9.53 -0.19 5.78
N PHE A 223 8.90 -0.30 6.93
CA PHE A 223 8.02 -1.42 7.25
C PHE A 223 7.04 -1.02 8.36
N SER A 224 5.97 -1.76 8.48
CA SER A 224 5.03 -1.65 9.58
C SER A 224 5.48 -2.50 10.75
N TRP A 225 5.48 -1.95 11.94
CA TRP A 225 5.92 -2.64 13.15
C TRP A 225 5.07 -2.25 14.35
N ARG A 226 4.76 -3.24 15.18
CA ARG A 226 4.24 -3.07 16.53
C ARG A 226 5.35 -3.46 17.50
N PRO A 227 6.14 -2.48 18.02
CA PRO A 227 7.27 -2.79 18.88
C PRO A 227 6.84 -3.55 20.14
N PRO A 228 7.55 -4.64 20.52
CA PRO A 228 7.24 -5.38 21.74
C PRO A 228 7.32 -4.49 22.98
N GLY A 229 6.41 -4.70 23.92
CA GLY A 229 6.38 -3.97 25.19
C GLY A 229 5.78 -2.56 25.12
N GLN A 230 5.50 -2.02 23.94
CA GLN A 230 4.70 -0.82 23.84
C GLN A 230 3.26 -1.11 24.24
N LYS A 231 2.77 -0.36 25.21
CA LYS A 231 1.38 -0.41 25.66
C LYS A 231 0.79 0.99 25.54
N THR A 232 -0.38 1.06 24.99
CA THR A 232 -1.21 2.25 24.96
C THR A 232 -2.39 2.07 25.90
N ASN A 233 -3.21 3.08 26.11
CA ASN A 233 -4.48 2.96 26.84
C ASN A 233 -5.39 1.85 26.31
N ARG A 234 -5.15 1.37 25.10
CA ARG A 234 -5.92 0.33 24.43
C ARG A 234 -5.22 -1.03 24.33
N GLY A 235 -4.14 -1.25 25.06
CA GLY A 235 -3.46 -2.55 25.16
C GLY A 235 -2.14 -2.66 24.41
N SER A 236 -2.06 -3.42 23.31
CA SER A 236 -0.81 -3.82 22.67
C SER A 236 -0.12 -2.75 21.81
N GLY A 237 -0.57 -1.51 21.85
CA GLY A 237 -0.01 -0.42 21.05
C GLY A 237 -0.54 -0.37 19.62
N TRP A 238 -0.18 0.69 18.92
CA TRP A 238 -0.56 0.92 17.54
C TRP A 238 0.55 0.45 16.60
N THR A 239 0.19 -0.12 15.46
CA THR A 239 1.14 -0.37 14.38
C THR A 239 1.62 0.95 13.81
N GLN A 240 2.92 1.08 13.63
CA GLN A 240 3.62 2.30 13.24
C GLN A 240 4.50 2.03 12.03
N LEU A 241 4.85 3.07 11.28
CA LEU A 241 5.85 2.98 10.22
C LEU A 241 7.24 3.20 10.80
N TRP A 242 8.13 2.28 10.52
CA TRP A 242 9.53 2.31 10.94
C TRP A 242 10.44 2.20 9.74
N ARG A 243 11.60 2.82 9.82
CA ARG A 243 12.70 2.61 8.87
C ARG A 243 13.84 1.88 9.56
N ALA A 244 14.56 1.10 8.78
CA ALA A 244 15.79 0.45 9.22
C ALA A 244 16.85 0.48 8.13
N ASP A 245 18.11 0.33 8.53
CA ASP A 245 19.16 -0.12 7.63
C ASP A 245 18.81 -1.54 7.14
N ALA A 246 18.98 -1.79 5.86
CA ALA A 246 18.64 -3.08 5.26
C ALA A 246 19.46 -4.27 5.81
N ALA A 247 20.57 -4.01 6.51
CA ALA A 247 21.31 -5.01 7.27
C ALA A 247 20.81 -5.19 8.70
N GLY A 248 19.73 -4.49 9.11
CA GLY A 248 19.13 -4.62 10.44
C GLY A 248 19.92 -4.00 11.60
N LYS A 249 20.92 -3.16 11.32
CA LYS A 249 21.81 -2.58 12.34
C LYS A 249 21.21 -1.39 13.10
N SER A 250 20.32 -0.67 12.47
CA SER A 250 19.67 0.52 13.05
C SER A 250 18.22 0.60 12.62
N ARG A 251 17.39 1.23 13.46
CA ARG A 251 15.97 1.47 13.15
C ARG A 251 15.47 2.72 13.87
N SER A 252 14.51 3.40 13.29
CA SER A 252 13.87 4.58 13.86
C SER A 252 12.43 4.68 13.42
N LEU A 253 11.57 5.23 14.30
CA LEU A 253 10.19 5.55 13.97
C LEU A 253 10.17 6.58 12.84
N VAL A 254 9.31 6.34 11.84
CA VAL A 254 8.99 7.30 10.78
C VAL A 254 7.69 8.01 11.12
N TYR A 255 6.63 7.26 11.38
CA TYR A 255 5.31 7.82 11.66
C TYR A 255 4.48 6.90 12.55
N GLY A 256 3.73 7.53 13.47
CA GLY A 256 2.72 6.88 14.28
C GLY A 256 1.64 7.85 14.71
N GLU A 257 0.46 7.34 15.02
CA GLU A 257 -0.66 8.11 15.54
C GLU A 257 -1.48 7.29 16.53
N ASP A 258 -2.17 7.95 17.46
CA ASP A 258 -3.10 7.29 18.36
C ASP A 258 -4.43 7.01 17.65
N GLY A 259 -5.06 5.91 18.03
CA GLY A 259 -6.38 5.56 17.53
C GLY A 259 -6.40 4.94 16.13
N ARG A 260 -5.23 4.71 15.51
CA ARG A 260 -5.14 4.13 14.19
C ARG A 260 -3.87 3.29 13.99
N HIS A 261 -4.04 2.10 13.42
CA HIS A 261 -2.92 1.33 12.89
C HIS A 261 -2.49 1.91 11.53
N VAL A 262 -1.20 2.06 11.34
CA VAL A 262 -0.59 2.55 10.10
C VAL A 262 0.18 1.43 9.43
N TYR A 263 -0.15 1.14 8.17
CA TYR A 263 0.40 0.02 7.40
C TYR A 263 0.88 0.45 6.01
N GLY A 264 1.63 -0.44 5.35
CA GLY A 264 1.91 -0.37 3.93
C GLY A 264 2.58 0.92 3.52
N GLY A 265 3.68 1.27 4.19
CA GLY A 265 4.46 2.44 3.80
C GLY A 265 5.16 2.20 2.47
N HIS A 266 4.81 2.99 1.45
CA HIS A 266 5.47 3.01 0.14
C HIS A 266 6.28 4.29 -0.01
N VAL A 267 7.58 4.14 -0.21
CA VAL A 267 8.48 5.28 -0.39
C VAL A 267 8.37 5.81 -1.81
N SER A 268 8.29 7.13 -1.96
CA SER A 268 8.28 7.76 -3.29
C SER A 268 9.56 7.45 -4.06
N PRO A 269 9.52 7.46 -5.42
CA PRO A 269 10.70 7.19 -6.25
C PRO A 269 11.93 8.07 -5.99
N ASP A 270 11.74 9.27 -5.41
CA ASP A 270 12.83 10.17 -5.01
C ASP A 270 13.25 10.03 -3.53
N GLY A 271 12.59 9.16 -2.77
CA GLY A 271 12.89 8.93 -1.35
C GLY A 271 12.44 10.05 -0.41
N ARG A 272 11.64 11.02 -0.87
CA ARG A 272 11.29 12.22 -0.10
C ARG A 272 9.93 12.16 0.59
N TYR A 273 9.08 11.23 0.18
CA TYR A 273 7.71 11.08 0.69
C TYR A 273 7.43 9.63 1.03
N VAL A 274 6.45 9.42 1.87
CA VAL A 274 5.84 8.11 2.11
C VAL A 274 4.34 8.19 1.91
N LEU A 275 3.81 7.20 1.23
CA LEU A 275 2.40 6.92 1.05
C LEU A 275 2.06 5.72 1.90
N PHE A 276 0.96 5.75 2.65
CA PHE A 276 0.59 4.67 3.55
C PHE A 276 -0.92 4.47 3.64
N THR A 277 -1.32 3.32 4.10
CA THR A 277 -2.70 2.97 4.45
C THR A 277 -2.84 2.84 5.97
N GLY A 278 -4.05 2.63 6.44
CA GLY A 278 -4.26 2.45 7.86
C GLY A 278 -5.61 1.83 8.18
N SER A 279 -5.78 1.49 9.45
CA SER A 279 -7.03 0.99 10.00
C SER A 279 -7.32 1.67 11.33
N VAL A 280 -8.56 2.02 11.56
CA VAL A 280 -9.05 2.54 12.84
C VAL A 280 -9.53 1.45 13.78
N GLU A 281 -9.50 0.21 13.34
CA GLU A 281 -10.03 -0.94 14.04
C GLU A 281 -8.99 -2.05 14.23
N GLU A 282 -9.35 -3.09 14.95
CA GLU A 282 -8.49 -4.23 15.22
C GLU A 282 -8.02 -4.94 13.95
N ASP A 283 -6.85 -5.55 14.03
CA ASP A 283 -6.23 -6.30 12.95
C ASP A 283 -7.15 -7.39 12.38
N GLY A 284 -7.07 -7.56 11.08
CA GLY A 284 -7.85 -8.57 10.35
C GLY A 284 -9.23 -8.09 9.92
N ASP A 285 -9.61 -6.87 10.25
CA ASP A 285 -10.86 -6.30 9.76
C ASP A 285 -10.73 -5.86 8.28
N PRO A 286 -11.54 -6.41 7.37
CA PRO A 286 -11.53 -5.99 5.98
C PRO A 286 -11.88 -4.50 5.78
N ARG A 287 -12.36 -3.82 6.83
CA ARG A 287 -12.68 -2.40 6.79
C ARG A 287 -11.45 -1.49 6.71
N HIS A 288 -10.26 -1.97 7.03
CA HIS A 288 -9.10 -1.11 6.82
C HIS A 288 -8.81 -0.82 5.35
N ALA A 289 -9.27 -1.64 4.44
CA ALA A 289 -9.28 -1.32 3.01
C ALA A 289 -10.20 -0.13 2.64
N GLY A 290 -11.09 0.28 3.52
CA GLY A 290 -11.91 1.50 3.38
C GLY A 290 -11.34 2.72 4.12
N ALA A 291 -10.20 2.61 4.79
CA ALA A 291 -9.59 3.74 5.48
C ALA A 291 -8.94 4.72 4.48
N PRO A 292 -8.93 6.03 4.79
CA PRO A 292 -8.20 7.00 3.99
C PRO A 292 -6.71 6.65 3.94
N MET A 293 -6.11 6.76 2.76
CA MET A 293 -4.67 6.74 2.62
C MET A 293 -4.07 8.05 3.13
N GLY A 294 -2.80 8.00 3.55
CA GLY A 294 -2.06 9.18 3.97
C GLY A 294 -0.80 9.36 3.13
N LEU A 295 -0.43 10.61 2.89
CA LEU A 295 0.83 10.99 2.26
C LEU A 295 1.51 12.04 3.11
N MET A 296 2.79 11.86 3.37
CA MET A 296 3.58 12.85 4.10
C MET A 296 5.01 12.95 3.56
N ARG A 297 5.67 14.06 3.90
CA ARG A 297 7.10 14.21 3.61
C ARG A 297 7.92 13.41 4.62
N LEU A 298 8.91 12.68 4.14
CA LEU A 298 9.94 12.08 4.98
C LEU A 298 10.89 13.18 5.46
N ILE A 299 11.06 13.26 6.76
CA ILE A 299 11.99 14.21 7.42
C ILE A 299 12.86 13.43 8.42
N ASP A 300 13.90 14.07 8.91
CA ASP A 300 14.71 13.50 9.98
C ASP A 300 13.92 13.46 11.30
N GLY A 301 14.00 12.33 11.97
CA GLY A 301 13.33 12.04 13.24
C GLY A 301 11.89 11.54 13.10
N PRO A 302 11.29 11.15 14.22
CA PRO A 302 9.95 10.58 14.26
C PRO A 302 8.88 11.67 14.05
N ILE A 303 7.80 11.26 13.37
CA ILE A 303 6.64 12.11 13.11
C ILE A 303 5.42 11.50 13.81
N ILE A 304 4.66 12.35 14.46
CA ILE A 304 3.44 11.97 15.17
C ILE A 304 2.23 12.58 14.48
N GLY A 305 1.17 11.82 14.30
CA GLY A 305 -0.08 12.28 13.74
C GLY A 305 -0.84 13.18 14.72
N GLY A 306 -1.19 14.39 14.27
CA GLY A 306 -2.05 15.30 15.00
C GLY A 306 -1.62 15.61 16.44
N GLU A 307 -2.57 15.64 17.37
CA GLU A 307 -2.39 15.91 18.81
C GLU A 307 -2.12 14.62 19.63
N SER A 308 -1.49 13.64 19.04
CA SER A 308 -1.21 12.35 19.65
C SER A 308 -0.49 12.49 21.00
N THR A 309 -1.15 12.07 22.08
CA THR A 309 -0.62 12.14 23.44
C THR A 309 0.23 10.92 23.77
N GLU A 310 -0.27 9.72 23.43
CA GLU A 310 0.42 8.46 23.72
C GLU A 310 1.69 8.33 22.89
N MET A 311 1.64 8.63 21.59
CA MET A 311 2.82 8.59 20.72
C MET A 311 3.90 9.59 21.15
N ARG A 312 3.53 10.78 21.62
CA ARG A 312 4.50 11.74 22.17
C ARG A 312 5.16 11.23 23.46
N ALA A 313 4.41 10.53 24.31
CA ALA A 313 4.96 9.93 25.51
C ALA A 313 5.97 8.80 25.19
N LEU A 314 5.69 8.00 24.13
CA LEU A 314 6.59 6.96 23.68
C LEU A 314 7.83 7.49 22.94
N HIS A 315 7.68 8.63 22.26
CA HIS A 315 8.71 9.23 21.39
C HIS A 315 8.93 10.71 21.73
N PRO A 316 9.60 10.99 22.86
CA PRO A 316 9.89 12.37 23.27
C PRO A 316 10.68 13.09 22.17
N GLY A 317 10.31 14.33 21.87
CA GLY A 317 10.94 15.12 20.82
C GLY A 317 10.41 14.84 19.39
N ALA A 318 9.44 13.95 19.23
CA ALA A 318 8.76 13.77 17.96
C ALA A 318 8.05 15.06 17.50
N LYS A 319 8.08 15.29 16.19
CA LYS A 319 7.41 16.44 15.55
C LYS A 319 6.00 16.04 15.11
N SER A 320 5.07 16.98 15.11
CA SER A 320 3.81 16.81 14.38
C SER A 320 4.08 17.01 12.90
N GLY A 321 3.66 16.08 12.08
CA GLY A 321 3.80 16.17 10.62
C GLY A 321 2.50 16.57 9.94
N PRO A 322 2.54 17.35 8.86
CA PRO A 322 1.40 17.46 7.98
C PRO A 322 1.21 16.14 7.25
N VAL A 323 0.04 15.54 7.41
CA VAL A 323 -0.40 14.38 6.64
C VAL A 323 -1.49 14.84 5.68
N LEU A 324 -1.26 14.63 4.39
CA LEU A 324 -2.28 14.82 3.37
C LEU A 324 -3.17 13.60 3.34
N ALA A 325 -4.44 13.76 3.74
CA ALA A 325 -5.45 12.72 3.63
C ALA A 325 -5.83 12.53 2.16
N LEU A 326 -5.75 11.29 1.69
CA LEU A 326 -6.13 10.88 0.35
C LEU A 326 -7.42 10.05 0.41
N PRO A 327 -8.11 9.84 -0.73
CA PRO A 327 -9.25 8.94 -0.79
C PRO A 327 -8.97 7.57 -0.18
N ALA A 328 -10.01 6.90 0.31
CA ALA A 328 -9.90 5.54 0.80
C ALA A 328 -9.40 4.60 -0.30
N GLY A 329 -8.47 3.72 0.06
CA GLY A 329 -7.84 2.76 -0.82
C GLY A 329 -6.94 1.82 -0.05
N TRP A 330 -6.38 0.84 -0.76
CA TRP A 330 -5.57 -0.21 -0.17
C TRP A 330 -4.31 -0.47 -0.98
N GLU A 331 -3.17 -0.69 -0.31
CA GLU A 331 -1.89 -1.05 -0.94
C GLU A 331 -1.59 -0.25 -2.22
N PRO A 332 -1.46 1.07 -2.11
CA PRO A 332 -1.19 1.92 -3.26
C PRO A 332 0.24 1.73 -3.78
N CYS A 333 0.44 1.95 -5.07
CA CYS A 333 1.76 2.03 -5.69
C CYS A 333 1.93 3.37 -6.40
N TRP A 334 3.09 4.00 -6.23
CA TRP A 334 3.38 5.33 -6.73
C TRP A 334 4.48 5.33 -7.79
N THR A 335 4.25 6.01 -8.90
CA THR A 335 5.26 6.28 -9.93
C THR A 335 5.37 7.77 -10.23
N PHE A 336 6.58 8.24 -10.56
CA PHE A 336 6.82 9.61 -11.04
C PHE A 336 6.70 9.74 -12.55
N SER A 337 6.50 8.65 -13.26
CA SER A 337 6.33 8.69 -14.70
C SER A 337 5.04 9.41 -15.10
N GLU A 338 5.16 10.30 -16.04
CA GLU A 338 4.06 10.86 -16.83
C GLU A 338 3.86 10.05 -18.11
N SER A 339 4.02 8.73 -18.07
CA SER A 339 3.87 7.85 -19.23
C SER A 339 2.61 8.20 -20.03
N PRO A 340 2.67 8.23 -21.37
CA PRO A 340 1.50 8.41 -22.23
C PRO A 340 0.36 7.44 -21.88
N ALA A 341 0.68 6.24 -21.42
CA ALA A 341 -0.28 5.26 -20.94
C ALA A 341 -1.08 5.77 -19.73
N CYS A 342 -0.49 6.51 -18.82
CA CYS A 342 -1.22 7.14 -17.69
C CYS A 342 -1.95 8.42 -18.11
N ALA A 343 -1.51 9.10 -19.16
CA ALA A 343 -2.06 10.39 -19.60
C ALA A 343 -3.29 10.27 -20.53
N THR A 344 -3.42 9.19 -21.31
CA THR A 344 -4.39 9.07 -22.42
C THR A 344 -5.76 8.50 -22.04
N ALA A 345 -6.05 8.17 -20.80
CA ALA A 345 -7.42 7.85 -20.38
C ALA A 345 -8.32 9.11 -20.37
N THR A 346 -8.25 9.88 -21.45
CA THR A 346 -9.12 11.01 -21.72
C THR A 346 -10.46 10.48 -22.22
N THR A 347 -11.49 10.60 -21.37
CA THR A 347 -12.92 10.70 -21.74
C THR A 347 -13.34 9.93 -23.01
N ILE A 348 -13.64 8.65 -22.86
CA ILE A 348 -14.58 8.01 -23.78
C ILE A 348 -15.95 8.60 -23.40
N ASN A 349 -16.35 9.60 -24.17
CA ASN A 349 -17.67 10.19 -24.12
C ASN A 349 -18.67 9.10 -24.52
N PRO A 350 -19.64 8.71 -23.66
CA PRO A 350 -20.67 7.77 -24.06
C PRO A 350 -21.73 8.51 -24.87
N LYS A 351 -21.41 8.74 -26.15
CA LYS A 351 -22.39 9.12 -27.17
C LYS A 351 -22.07 8.39 -28.46
N ARG A 352 -22.59 7.17 -28.58
CA ARG A 352 -23.35 6.68 -29.75
C ARG A 352 -23.92 5.31 -29.47
#